data_b9be3c5a0ab13bd2f6015c796d99ed4d
#
_entry.id   b9be3c5a0ab13bd2f6015c796d99ed4d
#
_cell.length_a   1.000
_cell.length_b   1.000
_cell.length_c   1.000
_cell.angle_alpha   90.00
_cell.angle_beta   90.00
_cell.angle_gamma   90.00
#
_symmetry.space_group_name_H-M   'P 1'
#
loop_
_entity.id
_entity.type
_entity.pdbx_description
1 polymer ?
#
loop_
_entity_poly.entity_id
_entity_poly.type
_entity_poly.pdbx_seq_one_letter_code
_entity_poly.pdbx_strand_id
1 'polypeptide(L)'
;MRKFNKPYEAKKIMKTKITNKKHATSVMFAAMALASLSAFGAAGNIAEYDPNMSVDGISVTNGIKWIDGKILPIEGRAFDDVDHYYDRLPSGVSTNVNKGVRNMKHHTSGMQFRFSTDSKRLFFKWVPYNAGWMSMDHMPKSGMSGIDVYRFDAARGRWLYVKTGRIEKPSGAQLELPWSPGTPCLVNLPLYNGVKKFALGVETNAAVHALPPRKSGVEKPVVFYGTSITHGGCASRPGMSFVNIVGRELDVPVVNLGFSGSGVMEYEMSEHLARIDASCYVLDCLHNMRMSNDARACAGRNMDENYEPFIRNLRAKRPGVPIVMAEQCDVYCGGPCAKDVYLRSVYEKLVSEGWKNLVYLSKDKMYANDLEGTVDGVHPNDYGMMSLARAYGAAVAEAIGLKTGNGERRVVKNFAYGEMGLCFLTGDGEDGTILSSTP
;
A
#
# COMPACT_ATOMS: atom_id res chain seq x y z
N MET A 1 15.51 55.39 60.50
CA MET A 1 14.27 56.01 60.98
C MET A 1 13.11 55.61 60.13
N ARG A 2 12.04 55.10 60.84
CA ARG A 2 10.64 54.93 60.40
C ARG A 2 10.34 54.09 59.17
N LYS A 3 9.90 52.84 59.32
CA LYS A 3 8.56 52.29 59.60
C LYS A 3 7.47 52.85 58.68
N PHE A 4 6.82 51.98 57.86
CA PHE A 4 5.46 51.56 58.18
C PHE A 4 5.03 50.38 57.29
N ASN A 5 4.42 49.42 57.95
CA ASN A 5 3.70 48.23 57.51
C ASN A 5 2.36 48.53 56.79
N LYS A 6 1.93 47.63 55.96
CA LYS A 6 0.66 46.84 55.91
C LYS A 6 -0.02 46.84 54.59
N PRO A 7 -0.94 45.94 54.32
CA PRO A 7 -0.90 44.49 54.37
C PRO A 7 -1.39 43.83 53.02
N TYR A 8 -1.12 42.56 52.96
CA TYR A 8 -1.56 41.62 51.96
C TYR A 8 -3.09 41.46 51.93
N GLU A 9 -3.77 41.75 50.83
CA GLU A 9 -5.12 41.28 50.56
C GLU A 9 -5.11 40.15 49.51
N ALA A 10 -5.58 38.99 49.96
CA ALA A 10 -5.74 37.78 49.16
C ALA A 10 -6.86 37.97 48.13
N LYS A 11 -6.56 38.04 46.83
CA LYS A 11 -7.54 37.86 45.78
C LYS A 11 -7.73 36.36 45.48
N LYS A 12 -8.92 35.91 45.84
CA LYS A 12 -9.52 34.63 45.49
C LYS A 12 -9.22 34.22 44.03
N ILE A 13 -8.53 33.11 43.86
CA ILE A 13 -8.37 32.46 42.56
C ILE A 13 -9.70 31.80 42.23
N MET A 14 -10.40 32.38 41.28
CA MET A 14 -11.52 31.76 40.58
C MET A 14 -10.96 30.63 39.72
N LYS A 15 -11.05 29.40 40.18
CA LYS A 15 -10.76 28.19 39.38
C LYS A 15 -11.84 28.08 38.30
N THR A 16 -11.51 28.49 37.12
CA THR A 16 -12.34 28.27 35.91
C THR A 16 -12.33 26.80 35.58
N LYS A 17 -13.46 26.16 35.71
CA LYS A 17 -13.76 24.84 35.17
C LYS A 17 -13.82 24.93 33.65
N ILE A 18 -12.69 24.81 32.98
CA ILE A 18 -12.64 24.62 31.52
C ILE A 18 -11.65 23.48 31.25
N THR A 19 -12.06 22.27 31.52
CA THR A 19 -11.44 21.07 30.96
C THR A 19 -12.41 19.91 31.13
N ASN A 20 -13.38 19.77 30.26
CA ASN A 20 -14.05 18.47 30.04
C ASN A 20 -15.04 18.47 28.85
N LYS A 21 -15.18 19.59 28.08
CA LYS A 21 -16.06 19.56 26.92
C LYS A 21 -15.41 19.07 25.60
N LYS A 22 -14.08 19.16 25.47
CA LYS A 22 -13.41 18.70 24.24
C LYS A 22 -13.17 17.18 24.19
N HIS A 23 -13.04 16.53 25.36
CA HIS A 23 -12.92 15.06 25.41
C HIS A 23 -14.26 14.33 25.31
N ALA A 24 -15.34 14.95 25.82
CA ALA A 24 -16.68 14.38 25.70
C ALA A 24 -17.19 14.36 24.24
N THR A 25 -16.84 15.36 23.43
CA THR A 25 -17.28 15.43 22.02
C THR A 25 -16.52 14.40 21.15
N SER A 26 -15.23 14.22 21.37
CA SER A 26 -14.45 13.20 20.62
C SER A 26 -14.83 11.76 20.98
N VAL A 27 -15.15 11.51 22.26
CA VAL A 27 -15.64 10.19 22.70
C VAL A 27 -17.06 9.94 22.21
N MET A 28 -17.91 10.98 22.07
CA MET A 28 -19.26 10.84 21.54
C MET A 28 -19.27 10.58 20.03
N PHE A 29 -18.38 11.18 19.24
CA PHE A 29 -18.24 10.87 17.81
C PHE A 29 -17.65 9.47 17.58
N ALA A 30 -16.69 9.03 18.36
CA ALA A 30 -16.18 7.65 18.30
C ALA A 30 -17.24 6.63 18.77
N ALA A 31 -18.04 6.96 19.77
CA ALA A 31 -19.14 6.12 20.24
C ALA A 31 -20.30 6.08 19.24
N MET A 32 -20.61 7.17 18.52
CA MET A 32 -21.62 7.15 17.44
C MET A 32 -21.14 6.40 16.20
N ALA A 33 -19.87 6.47 15.83
CA ALA A 33 -19.31 5.67 14.75
C ALA A 33 -19.26 4.17 15.11
N LEU A 34 -18.96 3.81 16.35
CA LEU A 34 -19.06 2.43 16.84
C LEU A 34 -20.51 1.97 17.03
N ALA A 35 -21.42 2.84 17.44
CA ALA A 35 -22.84 2.50 17.58
C ALA A 35 -23.53 2.30 16.24
N SER A 36 -23.13 3.03 15.18
CA SER A 36 -23.68 2.81 13.84
C SER A 36 -23.21 1.51 13.20
N LEU A 37 -22.01 1.00 13.54
CA LEU A 37 -21.56 -0.33 13.10
C LEU A 37 -22.14 -1.49 13.96
N SER A 38 -22.42 -1.25 15.25
CA SER A 38 -23.05 -2.26 16.11
C SER A 38 -24.57 -2.37 15.91
N ALA A 39 -25.24 -1.35 15.38
CA ALA A 39 -26.66 -1.40 15.03
C ALA A 39 -26.95 -2.36 13.86
N PHE A 40 -25.96 -2.72 13.05
CA PHE A 40 -26.10 -3.74 12.00
C PHE A 40 -26.10 -5.19 12.53
N GLY A 41 -25.79 -5.41 13.80
CA GLY A 41 -25.74 -6.76 14.39
C GLY A 41 -26.98 -7.17 15.21
N ALA A 42 -27.91 -6.26 15.50
CA ALA A 42 -29.04 -6.52 16.41
C ALA A 42 -30.43 -6.47 15.76
N ALA A 43 -30.57 -6.01 14.53
CA ALA A 43 -31.82 -6.12 13.78
C ALA A 43 -31.78 -7.42 12.99
N GLY A 44 -32.70 -8.34 13.26
CA GLY A 44 -32.90 -9.54 12.45
C GLY A 44 -32.92 -9.15 10.98
N ASN A 45 -31.99 -9.73 10.22
CA ASN A 45 -31.79 -9.35 8.83
C ASN A 45 -33.04 -9.77 8.05
N ILE A 46 -33.76 -8.83 7.46
CA ILE A 46 -34.96 -9.12 6.66
C ILE A 46 -34.69 -10.14 5.55
N ALA A 47 -33.45 -10.28 5.11
CA ALA A 47 -32.99 -11.33 4.18
C ALA A 47 -33.03 -12.74 4.79
N GLU A 48 -33.18 -12.89 6.11
CA GLU A 48 -33.47 -14.20 6.77
C GLU A 48 -34.91 -14.63 6.53
N TYR A 49 -35.81 -13.68 6.28
CA TYR A 49 -37.22 -13.89 6.02
C TYR A 49 -37.58 -13.83 4.53
N ASP A 50 -36.81 -13.06 3.75
CA ASP A 50 -36.94 -12.98 2.29
C ASP A 50 -35.55 -12.82 1.65
N PRO A 51 -35.02 -13.88 1.00
CA PRO A 51 -33.70 -13.82 0.33
C PRO A 51 -33.61 -12.79 -0.80
N ASN A 52 -34.74 -12.27 -1.29
CA ASN A 52 -34.77 -11.24 -2.31
C ASN A 52 -34.71 -9.81 -1.73
N MET A 53 -34.90 -9.67 -0.41
CA MET A 53 -34.75 -8.40 0.30
C MET A 53 -33.37 -8.32 0.94
N SER A 54 -32.35 -8.04 0.14
CA SER A 54 -31.02 -7.75 0.67
C SER A 54 -30.98 -6.32 1.23
N VAL A 55 -30.42 -6.17 2.44
CA VAL A 55 -29.87 -4.88 2.86
C VAL A 55 -28.75 -4.55 1.86
N ASP A 56 -28.73 -3.35 1.30
CA ASP A 56 -27.76 -2.97 0.27
C ASP A 56 -26.33 -3.44 0.62
N GLY A 57 -25.80 -4.33 -0.21
CA GLY A 57 -24.46 -4.90 -0.05
C GLY A 57 -24.33 -6.09 0.91
N ILE A 58 -25.39 -6.58 1.56
CA ILE A 58 -25.35 -7.77 2.44
C ILE A 58 -26.41 -8.79 2.00
N SER A 59 -26.00 -10.06 1.87
CA SER A 59 -26.90 -11.18 1.61
C SER A 59 -26.51 -12.41 2.43
N VAL A 60 -27.48 -13.29 2.72
CA VAL A 60 -27.22 -14.55 3.42
C VAL A 60 -27.59 -15.72 2.51
N THR A 61 -26.66 -16.65 2.35
CA THR A 61 -26.87 -17.87 1.54
C THR A 61 -26.13 -19.03 2.16
N ASN A 62 -26.81 -20.15 2.42
CA ASN A 62 -26.24 -21.38 2.98
C ASN A 62 -25.46 -21.15 4.30
N GLY A 63 -26.00 -20.34 5.21
CA GLY A 63 -25.37 -20.05 6.50
C GLY A 63 -24.14 -19.12 6.43
N ILE A 64 -23.91 -18.48 5.28
CA ILE A 64 -22.82 -17.52 5.06
C ILE A 64 -23.45 -16.15 4.80
N LYS A 65 -23.04 -15.16 5.59
CA LYS A 65 -23.32 -13.74 5.36
C LYS A 65 -22.27 -13.19 4.41
N TRP A 66 -22.71 -12.81 3.21
CA TRP A 66 -21.88 -12.18 2.17
C TRP A 66 -21.98 -10.68 2.27
N ILE A 67 -20.83 -10.02 2.31
CA ILE A 67 -20.68 -8.57 2.43
C ILE A 67 -19.98 -8.08 1.16
N ASP A 68 -20.62 -7.17 0.42
CA ASP A 68 -20.03 -6.57 -0.79
C ASP A 68 -18.77 -5.76 -0.40
N GLY A 69 -17.70 -5.92 -1.17
CA GLY A 69 -16.46 -5.20 -0.94
C GLY A 69 -16.61 -3.67 -0.98
N LYS A 70 -17.68 -3.15 -1.59
CA LYS A 70 -17.95 -1.71 -1.63
C LYS A 70 -18.31 -1.10 -0.28
N ILE A 71 -18.80 -1.91 0.65
CA ILE A 71 -19.15 -1.46 2.01
C ILE A 71 -18.09 -1.87 3.04
N LEU A 72 -17.02 -2.55 2.62
CA LEU A 72 -15.87 -2.86 3.47
C LEU A 72 -14.87 -1.70 3.45
N PRO A 73 -14.10 -1.48 4.54
CA PRO A 73 -13.03 -0.50 4.53
C PRO A 73 -11.93 -0.93 3.55
N ILE A 74 -11.84 -0.23 2.43
CA ILE A 74 -10.83 -0.44 1.39
C ILE A 74 -9.72 0.61 1.52
N GLU A 75 -8.47 0.17 1.44
CA GLU A 75 -7.29 1.03 1.34
C GLU A 75 -6.70 0.95 -0.07
N GLY A 76 -5.92 1.95 -0.45
CA GLY A 76 -5.26 2.01 -1.76
C GLY A 76 -6.16 2.53 -2.90
N ARG A 77 -7.44 2.78 -2.63
CA ARG A 77 -8.38 3.46 -3.53
C ARG A 77 -8.31 4.96 -3.26
N ALA A 78 -7.81 5.74 -4.23
CA ALA A 78 -7.47 7.14 -4.02
C ALA A 78 -8.54 8.13 -4.51
N PHE A 79 -9.52 7.70 -5.32
CA PHE A 79 -10.53 8.55 -5.95
C PHE A 79 -11.92 7.98 -5.80
N ASP A 80 -12.91 8.85 -5.64
CA ASP A 80 -14.34 8.50 -5.56
C ASP A 80 -15.06 8.71 -6.89
N ASP A 81 -14.59 9.66 -7.71
CA ASP A 81 -15.12 10.00 -9.04
C ASP A 81 -14.58 9.05 -10.13
N VAL A 82 -14.86 7.76 -9.99
CA VAL A 82 -14.33 6.67 -10.84
C VAL A 82 -15.43 6.06 -11.72
N ASP A 83 -15.05 5.44 -12.86
CA ASP A 83 -16.02 4.72 -13.71
C ASP A 83 -16.46 3.40 -13.07
N HIS A 84 -15.52 2.67 -12.46
CA HIS A 84 -15.78 1.44 -11.72
C HIS A 84 -15.21 1.57 -10.31
N TYR A 85 -15.92 1.07 -9.32
CA TYR A 85 -15.58 1.24 -7.91
C TYR A 85 -14.10 0.94 -7.57
N TYR A 86 -13.51 -0.03 -8.22
CA TYR A 86 -12.12 -0.45 -7.98
C TYR A 86 -11.10 0.19 -8.96
N ASP A 87 -11.45 1.29 -9.62
CA ASP A 87 -10.50 2.00 -10.47
C ASP A 87 -9.49 2.79 -9.66
N ARG A 88 -8.25 2.85 -10.15
CA ARG A 88 -7.14 3.59 -9.52
C ARG A 88 -7.06 5.06 -9.91
N LEU A 89 -7.77 5.46 -10.95
CA LEU A 89 -7.82 6.84 -11.44
C LEU A 89 -9.26 7.29 -11.66
N PRO A 90 -9.51 8.62 -11.63
CA PRO A 90 -10.85 9.16 -11.84
C PRO A 90 -11.38 8.89 -13.25
N SER A 91 -12.69 9.01 -13.45
CA SER A 91 -13.36 8.87 -14.74
C SER A 91 -12.86 9.89 -15.77
N GLY A 92 -12.60 11.14 -15.33
CA GLY A 92 -12.16 12.25 -16.15
C GLY A 92 -10.65 12.30 -16.45
N VAL A 93 -9.96 11.17 -16.54
CA VAL A 93 -8.54 11.18 -16.94
C VAL A 93 -8.38 11.76 -18.33
N SER A 94 -7.55 12.81 -18.44
CA SER A 94 -7.27 13.51 -19.69
C SER A 94 -6.84 12.57 -20.81
N THR A 95 -7.27 12.86 -22.04
CA THR A 95 -6.81 12.15 -23.25
C THR A 95 -5.32 12.38 -23.53
N ASN A 96 -4.72 13.43 -22.95
CA ASN A 96 -3.28 13.69 -23.03
C ASN A 96 -2.45 12.70 -22.20
N VAL A 97 -3.06 12.09 -21.16
CA VAL A 97 -2.45 10.94 -20.48
C VAL A 97 -2.44 9.75 -21.40
N ASN A 98 -1.32 9.04 -21.49
CA ASN A 98 -1.17 7.98 -22.47
C ASN A 98 -2.24 6.87 -22.32
N LYS A 99 -2.58 6.24 -23.45
CA LYS A 99 -3.63 5.21 -23.53
C LYS A 99 -3.40 4.04 -22.55
N GLY A 100 -2.13 3.67 -22.31
CA GLY A 100 -1.79 2.57 -21.40
C GLY A 100 -2.21 2.87 -19.97
N VAL A 101 -1.96 4.08 -19.47
CA VAL A 101 -2.43 4.52 -18.14
C VAL A 101 -3.95 4.45 -18.07
N ARG A 102 -4.65 5.00 -19.08
CA ARG A 102 -6.12 5.01 -19.14
C ARG A 102 -6.73 3.61 -19.17
N ASN A 103 -6.08 2.66 -19.83
CA ASN A 103 -6.53 1.26 -19.87
C ASN A 103 -6.26 0.53 -18.55
N MET A 104 -5.10 0.76 -17.93
CA MET A 104 -4.70 0.09 -16.69
C MET A 104 -5.26 0.73 -15.42
N LYS A 105 -6.03 1.82 -15.51
CA LYS A 105 -6.73 2.40 -14.36
C LYS A 105 -7.66 1.39 -13.68
N HIS A 106 -8.16 0.41 -14.42
CA HIS A 106 -9.06 -0.64 -13.93
C HIS A 106 -8.34 -1.77 -13.15
N HIS A 107 -7.00 -1.79 -13.14
CA HIS A 107 -6.24 -2.75 -12.33
C HIS A 107 -6.27 -2.34 -10.85
N THR A 108 -6.25 -3.33 -9.95
CA THR A 108 -6.45 -3.10 -8.50
C THR A 108 -5.16 -3.15 -7.67
N SER A 109 -4.01 -3.00 -8.32
CA SER A 109 -2.72 -3.02 -7.62
C SER A 109 -2.68 -2.02 -6.46
N GLY A 110 -2.23 -2.49 -5.29
CA GLY A 110 -2.15 -1.68 -4.07
C GLY A 110 -3.46 -1.60 -3.27
N MET A 111 -4.60 -2.00 -3.85
CA MET A 111 -5.85 -2.04 -3.11
C MET A 111 -5.91 -3.23 -2.17
N GLN A 112 -6.39 -2.99 -0.96
CA GLN A 112 -6.48 -4.03 0.07
C GLN A 112 -7.63 -3.76 1.03
N PHE A 113 -8.12 -4.82 1.68
CA PHE A 113 -9.06 -4.75 2.78
C PHE A 113 -8.36 -5.11 4.09
N ARG A 114 -8.64 -4.33 5.15
CA ARG A 114 -8.15 -4.60 6.50
C ARG A 114 -9.31 -4.61 7.47
N PHE A 115 -9.49 -5.73 8.16
CA PHE A 115 -10.61 -5.93 9.08
C PHE A 115 -10.27 -6.99 10.15
N SER A 116 -11.11 -7.12 11.16
CA SER A 116 -11.18 -8.28 12.04
C SER A 116 -12.61 -8.82 12.07
N THR A 117 -12.79 -10.06 12.52
CA THR A 117 -14.10 -10.71 12.64
C THR A 117 -14.06 -11.76 13.72
N ASP A 118 -15.19 -12.03 14.32
CA ASP A 118 -15.42 -13.14 15.26
C ASP A 118 -15.79 -14.45 14.55
N SER A 119 -15.90 -14.46 13.22
CA SER A 119 -16.10 -15.66 12.41
C SER A 119 -14.95 -16.65 12.56
N LYS A 120 -15.26 -17.94 12.60
CA LYS A 120 -14.27 -19.04 12.58
C LYS A 120 -13.84 -19.45 11.17
N ARG A 121 -14.50 -18.92 10.16
CA ARG A 121 -14.22 -19.19 8.75
C ARG A 121 -14.35 -17.91 7.95
N LEU A 122 -13.47 -17.73 6.95
CA LEU A 122 -13.55 -16.65 5.96
C LEU A 122 -13.77 -17.24 4.58
N PHE A 123 -14.60 -16.54 3.83
CA PHE A 123 -14.86 -16.86 2.43
C PHE A 123 -14.65 -15.59 1.61
N PHE A 124 -14.05 -15.73 0.45
CA PHE A 124 -13.84 -14.63 -0.49
C PHE A 124 -14.36 -15.04 -1.85
N LYS A 125 -15.12 -14.16 -2.49
CA LYS A 125 -15.51 -14.27 -3.90
C LYS A 125 -15.05 -13.06 -4.64
N TRP A 126 -14.48 -13.26 -5.83
CA TRP A 126 -14.12 -12.13 -6.71
C TRP A 126 -14.29 -12.52 -8.17
N VAL A 127 -14.64 -11.52 -8.99
CA VAL A 127 -14.81 -11.64 -10.43
C VAL A 127 -13.78 -10.71 -11.08
N PRO A 128 -12.93 -11.21 -12.00
CA PRO A 128 -11.91 -10.38 -12.64
C PRO A 128 -12.56 -9.32 -13.53
N TYR A 129 -11.91 -8.16 -13.65
CA TYR A 129 -12.33 -7.13 -14.59
C TYR A 129 -12.15 -7.61 -16.03
N ASN A 130 -10.97 -8.12 -16.35
CA ASN A 130 -10.66 -8.73 -17.65
C ASN A 130 -10.60 -10.25 -17.54
N ALA A 131 -11.69 -10.90 -17.96
CA ALA A 131 -11.81 -12.35 -17.90
C ALA A 131 -11.04 -13.08 -19.01
N GLY A 132 -10.67 -12.39 -20.09
CA GLY A 132 -9.91 -12.92 -21.21
C GLY A 132 -8.39 -12.89 -21.01
N TRP A 133 -7.88 -12.18 -20.00
CA TRP A 133 -6.45 -12.01 -19.77
C TRP A 133 -6.15 -12.12 -18.27
N MET A 134 -5.86 -13.32 -17.80
CA MET A 134 -5.74 -13.63 -16.37
C MET A 134 -4.34 -14.03 -15.91
N SER A 135 -3.40 -14.25 -16.84
CA SER A 135 -1.98 -14.56 -16.58
C SER A 135 -1.10 -14.12 -17.75
N MET A 136 0.19 -14.02 -17.49
CA MET A 136 1.25 -13.86 -18.49
C MET A 136 2.29 -14.96 -18.31
N ASP A 137 3.11 -15.24 -19.32
CA ASP A 137 4.13 -16.32 -19.23
C ASP A 137 5.07 -16.14 -18.04
N HIS A 138 5.41 -14.91 -17.71
CA HIS A 138 6.30 -14.53 -16.62
C HIS A 138 5.56 -14.04 -15.36
N MET A 139 4.22 -14.05 -15.34
CA MET A 139 3.43 -13.67 -14.17
C MET A 139 2.24 -14.61 -13.99
N PRO A 140 2.19 -15.41 -12.91
CA PRO A 140 1.15 -16.42 -12.72
C PRO A 140 -0.22 -15.78 -12.43
N LYS A 141 -1.29 -16.57 -12.63
CA LYS A 141 -2.66 -16.17 -12.28
C LYS A 141 -2.81 -15.69 -10.85
N SER A 142 -2.01 -16.23 -9.91
CA SER A 142 -2.00 -15.84 -8.51
C SER A 142 -1.56 -14.40 -8.30
N GLY A 143 -0.57 -13.90 -9.04
CA GLY A 143 -0.10 -12.53 -8.98
C GLY A 143 -0.96 -11.59 -9.80
N MET A 144 -1.24 -11.97 -11.05
CA MET A 144 -1.95 -11.12 -11.99
C MET A 144 -3.42 -10.90 -11.62
N SER A 145 -4.15 -11.98 -11.27
CA SER A 145 -5.63 -11.96 -11.12
C SER A 145 -6.11 -12.58 -9.80
N GLY A 146 -5.19 -13.05 -8.95
CA GLY A 146 -5.50 -13.64 -7.67
C GLY A 146 -5.57 -12.63 -6.53
N ILE A 147 -5.99 -13.11 -5.37
CA ILE A 147 -5.93 -12.38 -4.10
C ILE A 147 -4.99 -13.12 -3.17
N ASP A 148 -4.43 -12.46 -2.17
CA ASP A 148 -3.76 -13.15 -1.07
C ASP A 148 -4.18 -12.60 0.30
N VAL A 149 -4.09 -13.47 1.30
CA VAL A 149 -4.58 -13.24 2.64
C VAL A 149 -3.44 -13.32 3.63
N TYR A 150 -3.40 -12.35 4.54
CA TYR A 150 -2.48 -12.27 5.66
C TYR A 150 -3.24 -12.19 6.97
N ARG A 151 -2.64 -12.69 8.04
CA ARG A 151 -3.08 -12.49 9.43
C ARG A 151 -2.03 -11.70 10.20
N PHE A 152 -2.45 -10.88 11.14
CA PHE A 152 -1.52 -10.21 12.04
C PHE A 152 -1.14 -11.14 13.19
N ASP A 153 0.15 -11.36 13.38
CA ASP A 153 0.69 -12.09 14.53
C ASP A 153 1.11 -11.09 15.60
N ALA A 154 0.35 -11.01 16.67
CA ALA A 154 0.59 -10.05 17.74
C ALA A 154 1.90 -10.34 18.50
N ALA A 155 2.28 -11.61 18.64
CA ALA A 155 3.52 -12.00 19.31
C ALA A 155 4.77 -11.58 18.54
N ARG A 156 4.69 -11.65 17.19
CA ARG A 156 5.77 -11.22 16.29
C ARG A 156 5.66 -9.76 15.87
N GLY A 157 4.51 -9.11 16.12
CA GLY A 157 4.24 -7.73 15.74
C GLY A 157 4.20 -7.50 14.23
N ARG A 158 3.86 -8.51 13.43
CA ARG A 158 3.88 -8.42 11.95
C ARG A 158 2.81 -9.25 11.27
N TRP A 159 2.57 -8.92 10.00
CA TRP A 159 1.68 -9.67 9.12
C TRP A 159 2.34 -10.96 8.62
N LEU A 160 1.64 -12.09 8.76
CA LEU A 160 2.06 -13.38 8.25
C LEU A 160 1.15 -13.79 7.10
N TYR A 161 1.76 -14.29 6.03
CA TYR A 161 1.05 -14.89 4.91
C TYR A 161 0.24 -16.11 5.34
N VAL A 162 -0.99 -16.23 4.82
CA VAL A 162 -1.88 -17.37 5.10
C VAL A 162 -2.14 -18.16 3.83
N LYS A 163 -2.69 -17.53 2.78
CA LYS A 163 -3.10 -18.24 1.57
C LYS A 163 -3.25 -17.31 0.38
N THR A 164 -3.07 -17.87 -0.82
CA THR A 164 -3.38 -17.22 -2.10
C THR A 164 -4.57 -17.90 -2.75
N GLY A 165 -5.53 -17.08 -3.19
CA GLY A 165 -6.62 -17.52 -4.07
C GLY A 165 -6.26 -17.26 -5.53
N ARG A 166 -6.51 -18.26 -6.41
CA ARG A 166 -6.28 -18.15 -7.85
C ARG A 166 -7.62 -18.14 -8.59
N ILE A 167 -7.64 -17.44 -9.71
CA ILE A 167 -8.76 -17.51 -10.65
C ILE A 167 -8.56 -18.68 -11.60
N GLU A 168 -9.51 -19.59 -11.62
CA GLU A 168 -9.51 -20.72 -12.55
C GLU A 168 -10.48 -20.51 -13.71
N LYS A 169 -11.55 -19.74 -13.50
CA LYS A 169 -12.60 -19.50 -14.48
C LYS A 169 -12.88 -18.01 -14.69
N PRO A 170 -13.28 -17.62 -15.91
CA PRO A 170 -13.69 -16.23 -16.20
C PRO A 170 -14.84 -15.72 -15.33
N SER A 171 -15.71 -16.60 -14.89
CA SER A 171 -16.85 -16.25 -14.03
C SER A 171 -16.49 -15.85 -12.60
N GLY A 172 -15.21 -16.03 -12.22
CA GLY A 172 -14.70 -15.68 -10.91
C GLY A 172 -14.12 -16.85 -10.14
N ALA A 173 -13.75 -16.60 -8.90
CA ALA A 173 -13.17 -17.56 -7.99
C ALA A 173 -13.73 -17.41 -6.58
N GLN A 174 -13.55 -18.46 -5.80
CA GLN A 174 -13.87 -18.48 -4.38
C GLN A 174 -12.67 -19.06 -3.62
N LEU A 175 -12.39 -18.48 -2.46
CA LEU A 175 -11.41 -18.97 -1.49
C LEU A 175 -12.10 -19.13 -0.15
N GLU A 176 -11.88 -20.26 0.50
CA GLU A 176 -12.30 -20.51 1.86
C GLU A 176 -11.09 -20.88 2.73
N LEU A 177 -11.10 -20.41 3.98
CA LEU A 177 -10.07 -20.75 4.95
C LEU A 177 -10.61 -20.68 6.40
N PRO A 178 -10.09 -21.52 7.32
CA PRO A 178 -10.35 -21.39 8.73
C PRO A 178 -9.76 -20.08 9.25
N TRP A 179 -10.39 -19.50 10.27
CA TRP A 179 -9.95 -18.25 10.87
C TRP A 179 -10.02 -18.30 12.40
N SER A 180 -9.13 -17.58 13.06
CA SER A 180 -9.20 -17.41 14.52
C SER A 180 -9.96 -16.12 14.83
N PRO A 181 -11.06 -16.18 15.57
CA PRO A 181 -11.86 -15.02 15.93
C PRO A 181 -11.01 -13.87 16.53
N GLY A 182 -11.32 -12.64 16.12
CA GLY A 182 -10.61 -11.43 16.56
C GLY A 182 -9.26 -11.18 15.91
N THR A 183 -8.70 -12.15 15.17
CA THR A 183 -7.42 -11.94 14.48
C THR A 183 -7.57 -10.93 13.35
N PRO A 184 -6.71 -9.89 13.27
CA PRO A 184 -6.72 -8.98 12.13
C PRO A 184 -6.37 -9.69 10.81
N CYS A 185 -7.16 -9.39 9.78
CA CYS A 185 -7.02 -9.89 8.42
C CYS A 185 -6.64 -8.77 7.48
N LEU A 186 -5.77 -9.07 6.51
CA LEU A 186 -5.44 -8.21 5.39
C LEU A 186 -5.57 -9.03 4.10
N VAL A 187 -6.30 -8.50 3.13
CA VAL A 187 -6.53 -9.12 1.82
C VAL A 187 -6.07 -8.17 0.74
N ASN A 188 -5.07 -8.56 -0.04
CA ASN A 188 -4.63 -7.79 -1.20
C ASN A 188 -5.40 -8.21 -2.45
N LEU A 189 -5.79 -7.22 -3.25
CA LEU A 189 -6.45 -7.41 -4.53
C LEU A 189 -5.42 -7.63 -5.67
N PRO A 190 -5.86 -8.13 -6.85
CA PRO A 190 -5.01 -8.43 -7.99
C PRO A 190 -4.10 -7.28 -8.43
N LEU A 191 -2.91 -7.61 -8.97
CA LEU A 191 -1.93 -6.61 -9.44
C LEU A 191 -2.21 -6.14 -10.86
N TYR A 192 -2.28 -7.08 -11.82
CA TYR A 192 -2.35 -6.76 -13.26
C TYR A 192 -3.73 -7.00 -13.88
N ASN A 193 -4.73 -7.27 -13.04
CA ASN A 193 -6.15 -7.30 -13.42
C ASN A 193 -6.94 -6.44 -12.43
N GLY A 194 -8.12 -6.06 -12.81
CA GLY A 194 -9.08 -5.43 -11.92
C GLY A 194 -10.05 -6.44 -11.33
N VAL A 195 -10.91 -5.95 -10.48
CA VAL A 195 -12.02 -6.68 -9.86
C VAL A 195 -13.33 -6.00 -10.22
N LYS A 196 -14.25 -6.74 -10.83
CA LYS A 196 -15.63 -6.27 -11.06
C LYS A 196 -16.49 -6.38 -9.80
N LYS A 197 -16.31 -7.48 -9.06
CA LYS A 197 -17.05 -7.78 -7.83
C LYS A 197 -16.11 -8.46 -6.84
N PHE A 198 -16.20 -8.05 -5.59
CA PHE A 198 -15.54 -8.71 -4.47
C PHE A 198 -16.55 -8.83 -3.33
N ALA A 199 -16.58 -9.97 -2.66
CA ALA A 199 -17.38 -10.17 -1.48
C ALA A 199 -16.61 -10.95 -0.42
N LEU A 200 -16.74 -10.51 0.82
CA LEU A 200 -16.32 -11.22 2.01
C LEU A 200 -17.51 -12.03 2.56
N GLY A 201 -17.31 -13.32 2.78
CA GLY A 201 -18.27 -14.18 3.48
C GLY A 201 -17.76 -14.50 4.88
N VAL A 202 -18.67 -14.41 5.84
CA VAL A 202 -18.46 -14.79 7.25
C VAL A 202 -19.65 -15.65 7.72
N GLU A 203 -19.53 -16.33 8.86
CA GLU A 203 -20.68 -17.02 9.47
C GLU A 203 -21.80 -16.02 9.73
N THR A 204 -23.06 -16.45 9.60
CA THR A 204 -24.24 -15.57 9.57
C THR A 204 -24.30 -14.58 10.76
N ASN A 205 -23.96 -15.04 11.96
CA ASN A 205 -24.01 -14.24 13.18
C ASN A 205 -22.70 -13.49 13.46
N ALA A 206 -21.65 -13.69 12.65
CA ALA A 206 -20.37 -13.07 12.88
C ALA A 206 -20.39 -11.57 12.50
N ALA A 207 -19.73 -10.76 13.29
CA ALA A 207 -19.48 -9.34 13.00
C ALA A 207 -18.18 -9.14 12.23
N VAL A 208 -18.09 -8.05 11.48
CA VAL A 208 -16.87 -7.57 10.83
C VAL A 208 -16.57 -6.18 11.34
N HIS A 209 -15.34 -5.96 11.79
CA HIS A 209 -14.91 -4.73 12.43
C HIS A 209 -13.75 -4.08 11.67
N ALA A 210 -13.75 -2.76 11.57
CA ALA A 210 -12.58 -2.00 11.13
C ALA A 210 -11.43 -2.22 12.13
N LEU A 211 -10.19 -2.21 11.64
CA LEU A 211 -9.02 -2.25 12.51
C LEU A 211 -8.79 -0.89 13.19
N PRO A 212 -8.16 -0.88 14.36
CA PRO A 212 -7.75 0.36 15.00
C PRO A 212 -6.74 1.13 14.12
N PRO A 213 -6.52 2.42 14.40
CA PRO A 213 -5.48 3.21 13.77
C PRO A 213 -4.12 2.49 13.76
N ARG A 214 -3.32 2.75 12.76
CA ARG A 214 -2.01 2.12 12.58
C ARG A 214 -1.05 2.52 13.70
N LYS A 215 -0.21 1.59 14.13
CA LYS A 215 0.79 1.86 15.18
C LYS A 215 1.84 2.87 14.76
N SER A 216 2.11 2.99 13.45
CA SER A 216 2.99 4.01 12.89
C SER A 216 2.48 5.45 13.14
N GLY A 217 1.17 5.63 13.36
CA GLY A 217 0.52 6.94 13.41
C GLY A 217 0.39 7.61 12.05
N VAL A 218 0.78 6.94 10.96
CA VAL A 218 0.67 7.46 9.59
C VAL A 218 -0.68 7.06 9.00
N GLU A 219 -1.56 8.02 8.82
CA GLU A 219 -2.92 7.80 8.30
C GLU A 219 -3.04 8.16 6.81
N LYS A 220 -2.23 9.11 6.34
CA LYS A 220 -2.20 9.50 4.92
C LYS A 220 -1.36 8.52 4.12
N PRO A 221 -1.78 8.17 2.89
CA PRO A 221 -1.08 7.17 2.11
C PRO A 221 0.28 7.66 1.60
N VAL A 222 1.22 6.73 1.47
CA VAL A 222 2.38 6.87 0.61
C VAL A 222 1.93 6.54 -0.81
N VAL A 223 2.09 7.49 -1.73
CA VAL A 223 1.66 7.35 -3.13
C VAL A 223 2.87 6.97 -3.99
N PHE A 224 2.83 5.78 -4.59
CA PHE A 224 3.83 5.31 -5.54
C PHE A 224 3.33 5.53 -6.96
N TYR A 225 4.05 6.33 -7.74
CA TYR A 225 3.80 6.50 -9.17
C TYR A 225 4.99 5.96 -9.96
N GLY A 226 4.72 5.04 -10.90
CA GLY A 226 5.81 4.37 -11.59
C GLY A 226 5.38 3.44 -12.73
N THR A 227 6.21 2.43 -12.94
CA THR A 227 6.24 1.57 -14.11
C THR A 227 5.55 0.21 -13.87
N SER A 228 5.89 -0.80 -14.70
CA SER A 228 5.54 -2.21 -14.48
C SER A 228 6.05 -2.74 -13.14
N ILE A 229 7.22 -2.28 -12.71
CA ILE A 229 7.86 -2.70 -11.47
C ILE A 229 7.04 -2.21 -10.26
N THR A 230 6.69 -0.93 -10.24
CA THR A 230 5.79 -0.35 -9.23
C THR A 230 4.40 -1.01 -9.27
N HIS A 231 3.88 -1.30 -10.47
CA HIS A 231 2.61 -2.00 -10.66
C HIS A 231 2.61 -3.40 -10.01
N GLY A 232 3.79 -3.99 -9.81
CA GLY A 232 4.00 -5.31 -9.21
C GLY A 232 4.27 -6.40 -10.23
N GLY A 233 4.77 -6.04 -11.42
CA GLY A 233 5.10 -6.99 -12.49
C GLY A 233 6.04 -8.08 -12.03
N CYS A 234 5.66 -9.33 -12.30
CA CYS A 234 6.32 -10.59 -11.98
C CYS A 234 6.29 -11.04 -10.52
N ALA A 235 5.65 -10.30 -9.61
CA ALA A 235 5.35 -10.81 -8.28
C ALA A 235 4.44 -12.05 -8.36
N SER A 236 4.78 -13.10 -7.61
CA SER A 236 4.03 -14.37 -7.64
C SER A 236 2.60 -14.26 -7.10
N ARG A 237 2.33 -13.25 -6.26
CA ARG A 237 1.04 -12.95 -5.62
C ARG A 237 0.97 -11.49 -5.20
N PRO A 238 -0.21 -10.91 -4.96
CA PRO A 238 -0.36 -9.47 -4.74
C PRO A 238 0.49 -8.91 -3.59
N GLY A 239 0.52 -9.58 -2.46
CA GLY A 239 1.29 -9.13 -1.31
C GLY A 239 2.80 -9.20 -1.47
N MET A 240 3.31 -9.74 -2.59
CA MET A 240 4.74 -9.74 -2.91
C MET A 240 5.17 -8.55 -3.76
N SER A 241 4.26 -7.70 -4.26
CA SER A 241 4.70 -6.43 -4.84
C SER A 241 5.43 -5.59 -3.79
N PHE A 242 6.53 -4.92 -4.17
CA PHE A 242 7.33 -4.16 -3.22
C PHE A 242 6.52 -3.05 -2.52
N VAL A 243 5.56 -2.44 -3.22
CA VAL A 243 4.67 -1.43 -2.65
C VAL A 243 3.83 -2.01 -1.50
N ASN A 244 3.25 -3.20 -1.69
CA ASN A 244 2.48 -3.86 -0.64
C ASN A 244 3.36 -4.34 0.52
N ILE A 245 4.61 -4.75 0.25
CA ILE A 245 5.58 -5.09 1.30
C ILE A 245 5.90 -3.85 2.12
N VAL A 246 6.23 -2.71 1.50
CA VAL A 246 6.50 -1.44 2.19
C VAL A 246 5.33 -1.05 3.09
N GLY A 247 4.09 -1.11 2.57
CA GLY A 247 2.88 -0.81 3.36
C GLY A 247 2.76 -1.67 4.61
N ARG A 248 3.02 -2.99 4.50
CA ARG A 248 2.96 -3.91 5.64
C ARG A 248 4.08 -3.73 6.64
N GLU A 249 5.32 -3.55 6.16
CA GLU A 249 6.50 -3.49 7.03
C GLU A 249 6.62 -2.16 7.77
N LEU A 250 6.22 -1.06 7.13
CA LEU A 250 6.19 0.27 7.77
C LEU A 250 4.87 0.54 8.50
N ASP A 251 3.87 -0.33 8.36
CA ASP A 251 2.50 -0.13 8.85
C ASP A 251 1.92 1.22 8.38
N VAL A 252 2.02 1.50 7.07
CA VAL A 252 1.48 2.72 6.44
C VAL A 252 0.48 2.37 5.34
N PRO A 253 -0.55 3.18 5.09
CA PRO A 253 -1.39 3.01 3.92
C PRO A 253 -0.59 3.35 2.66
N VAL A 254 -0.86 2.62 1.57
CA VAL A 254 -0.20 2.84 0.28
C VAL A 254 -1.23 3.03 -0.82
N VAL A 255 -0.89 3.85 -1.81
CA VAL A 255 -1.61 3.97 -3.08
C VAL A 255 -0.62 3.60 -4.20
N ASN A 256 -0.96 2.60 -5.00
CA ASN A 256 -0.14 2.15 -6.10
C ASN A 256 -0.67 2.69 -7.44
N LEU A 257 0.05 3.63 -8.01
CA LEU A 257 -0.17 4.18 -9.35
C LEU A 257 0.96 3.77 -10.31
N GLY A 258 1.40 2.51 -10.22
CA GLY A 258 2.26 1.89 -11.22
C GLY A 258 1.47 1.54 -12.48
N PHE A 259 2.02 1.86 -13.66
CA PHE A 259 1.41 1.61 -14.95
C PHE A 259 2.44 1.00 -15.91
N SER A 260 2.30 -0.30 -16.17
CA SER A 260 3.22 -1.08 -17.01
C SER A 260 3.47 -0.43 -18.36
N GLY A 261 4.73 -0.15 -18.69
CA GLY A 261 5.13 0.49 -19.95
C GLY A 261 4.60 1.92 -20.14
N SER A 262 3.95 2.53 -19.12
CA SER A 262 3.13 3.72 -19.32
C SER A 262 3.26 4.80 -18.26
N GLY A 263 3.97 4.57 -17.16
CA GLY A 263 4.32 5.62 -16.20
C GLY A 263 5.49 6.43 -16.74
N VAL A 264 5.23 7.60 -17.33
CA VAL A 264 6.21 8.42 -18.03
C VAL A 264 6.16 9.91 -17.66
N MET A 265 5.53 10.21 -16.53
CA MET A 265 5.50 11.56 -15.94
C MET A 265 4.87 12.63 -16.83
N GLU A 266 3.77 12.30 -17.52
CA GLU A 266 2.96 13.33 -18.19
C GLU A 266 2.49 14.38 -17.18
N TYR A 267 2.53 15.64 -17.59
CA TYR A 267 2.16 16.77 -16.72
C TYR A 267 0.78 16.58 -16.06
N GLU A 268 -0.21 16.09 -16.82
CA GLU A 268 -1.57 15.86 -16.33
C GLU A 268 -1.64 14.80 -15.24
N MET A 269 -0.72 13.83 -15.22
CA MET A 269 -0.64 12.87 -14.12
C MET A 269 -0.21 13.52 -12.81
N SER A 270 0.60 14.58 -12.85
CA SER A 270 0.93 15.34 -11.62
C SER A 270 -0.31 16.03 -11.02
N GLU A 271 -1.26 16.45 -11.86
CA GLU A 271 -2.55 17.00 -11.44
C GLU A 271 -3.37 15.95 -10.66
N HIS A 272 -3.44 14.72 -11.18
CA HIS A 272 -4.14 13.64 -10.49
C HIS A 272 -3.45 13.24 -9.19
N LEU A 273 -2.12 13.11 -9.17
CA LEU A 273 -1.38 12.83 -7.95
C LEU A 273 -1.62 13.90 -6.88
N ALA A 274 -1.63 15.17 -7.29
CA ALA A 274 -1.84 16.29 -6.39
C ALA A 274 -3.24 16.31 -5.73
N ARG A 275 -4.23 15.59 -6.26
CA ARG A 275 -5.54 15.42 -5.62
C ARG A 275 -5.49 14.50 -4.40
N ILE A 276 -4.47 13.64 -4.29
CA ILE A 276 -4.34 12.69 -3.18
C ILE A 276 -3.65 13.40 -2.01
N ASP A 277 -4.26 13.37 -0.84
CA ASP A 277 -3.67 13.89 0.39
C ASP A 277 -2.65 12.88 0.95
N ALA A 278 -1.45 12.92 0.39
CA ALA A 278 -0.38 11.96 0.64
C ALA A 278 0.52 12.34 1.82
N SER A 279 1.08 11.33 2.50
CA SER A 279 2.21 11.51 3.43
C SER A 279 3.55 11.63 2.70
N CYS A 280 3.66 11.00 1.52
CA CYS A 280 4.86 11.03 0.68
C CYS A 280 4.49 10.63 -0.75
N TYR A 281 5.17 11.20 -1.75
CA TYR A 281 5.15 10.73 -3.13
C TYR A 281 6.46 10.02 -3.47
N VAL A 282 6.37 8.86 -4.10
CA VAL A 282 7.51 8.09 -4.61
C VAL A 282 7.42 8.04 -6.13
N LEU A 283 8.44 8.57 -6.82
CA LEU A 283 8.48 8.69 -8.28
C LEU A 283 9.47 7.67 -8.86
N ASP A 284 8.95 6.62 -9.52
CA ASP A 284 9.69 5.45 -10.04
C ASP A 284 9.35 5.20 -11.52
N CYS A 285 9.60 6.21 -12.39
CA CYS A 285 9.17 6.16 -13.80
C CYS A 285 10.31 5.92 -14.81
N LEU A 286 11.57 5.93 -14.38
CA LEU A 286 12.72 5.99 -15.28
C LEU A 286 12.81 4.82 -16.27
N HIS A 287 12.35 3.61 -15.90
CA HIS A 287 12.35 2.47 -16.83
C HIS A 287 11.53 2.70 -18.10
N ASN A 288 10.44 3.47 -18.01
CA ASN A 288 9.57 3.74 -19.17
C ASN A 288 9.97 4.98 -19.96
N MET A 289 10.92 5.78 -19.45
CA MET A 289 11.34 7.04 -20.06
C MET A 289 12.63 6.86 -20.88
N ARG A 290 12.91 7.83 -21.75
CA ARG A 290 14.14 7.94 -22.54
C ARG A 290 14.65 9.37 -22.42
N MET A 291 15.93 9.58 -22.73
CA MET A 291 16.43 10.93 -22.97
C MET A 291 16.03 11.35 -24.39
N SER A 292 15.78 12.62 -24.62
CA SER A 292 15.39 13.16 -25.94
C SER A 292 16.43 12.90 -27.05
N ASN A 293 17.70 12.75 -26.66
CA ASN A 293 18.82 12.42 -27.56
C ASN A 293 19.05 10.90 -27.72
N ASP A 294 18.26 10.03 -27.11
CA ASP A 294 18.31 8.58 -27.33
C ASP A 294 17.74 8.26 -28.74
N ALA A 295 18.38 7.37 -29.49
CA ALA A 295 17.88 6.92 -30.79
C ALA A 295 16.46 6.31 -30.74
N ARG A 296 16.01 5.89 -29.54
CA ARG A 296 14.68 5.36 -29.28
C ARG A 296 13.78 6.39 -28.56
N ALA A 297 14.16 7.68 -28.59
CA ALA A 297 13.32 8.74 -28.00
C ALA A 297 11.92 8.74 -28.64
N CYS A 298 10.94 9.05 -27.83
CA CYS A 298 9.54 9.07 -28.25
C CYS A 298 8.86 10.27 -27.59
N ALA A 299 8.21 11.10 -28.39
CA ALA A 299 7.49 12.27 -27.91
C ALA A 299 6.53 11.90 -26.74
N GLY A 300 6.52 12.72 -25.71
CA GLY A 300 5.73 12.51 -24.49
C GLY A 300 6.32 11.47 -23.51
N ARG A 301 7.52 10.91 -23.80
CA ARG A 301 8.21 9.96 -22.91
C ARG A 301 9.63 10.38 -22.56
N ASN A 302 10.04 11.57 -23.00
CA ASN A 302 11.38 12.05 -22.78
C ASN A 302 11.54 12.59 -21.35
N MET A 303 12.55 12.10 -20.66
CA MET A 303 12.76 12.41 -19.26
C MET A 303 13.15 13.89 -19.04
N ASP A 304 14.01 14.40 -19.90
CA ASP A 304 14.48 15.78 -19.90
C ASP A 304 13.39 16.81 -20.27
N GLU A 305 12.26 16.34 -20.85
CA GLU A 305 11.09 17.17 -21.14
C GLU A 305 10.01 17.07 -20.03
N ASN A 306 9.83 15.88 -19.44
CA ASN A 306 8.69 15.61 -18.56
C ASN A 306 9.01 15.72 -17.06
N TYR A 307 10.20 15.29 -16.62
CA TYR A 307 10.46 15.04 -15.20
C TYR A 307 10.39 16.32 -14.36
N GLU A 308 11.13 17.35 -14.76
CA GLU A 308 11.19 18.61 -13.97
C GLU A 308 9.85 19.35 -13.97
N PRO A 309 9.13 19.53 -15.10
CA PRO A 309 7.78 20.11 -15.07
C PRO A 309 6.78 19.36 -14.19
N PHE A 310 6.83 18.01 -14.21
CA PHE A 310 5.98 17.19 -13.36
C PHE A 310 6.22 17.43 -11.87
N ILE A 311 7.48 17.33 -11.42
CA ILE A 311 7.80 17.46 -10.00
C ILE A 311 7.56 18.89 -9.48
N ARG A 312 7.81 19.92 -10.33
CA ARG A 312 7.53 21.31 -9.98
C ARG A 312 6.04 21.56 -9.81
N ASN A 313 5.19 21.04 -10.68
CA ASN A 313 3.75 21.16 -10.54
C ASN A 313 3.23 20.42 -9.29
N LEU A 314 3.71 19.20 -9.06
CA LEU A 314 3.33 18.43 -7.86
C LEU A 314 3.71 19.18 -6.58
N ARG A 315 4.92 19.75 -6.50
CA ARG A 315 5.39 20.56 -5.37
C ARG A 315 4.58 21.83 -5.18
N ALA A 316 4.24 22.52 -6.26
CA ALA A 316 3.45 23.76 -6.20
C ALA A 316 2.07 23.51 -5.60
N LYS A 317 1.45 22.37 -5.94
CA LYS A 317 0.11 21.97 -5.43
C LYS A 317 0.15 21.31 -4.05
N ARG A 318 1.26 20.67 -3.70
CA ARG A 318 1.47 19.96 -2.42
C ARG A 318 2.77 20.45 -1.76
N PRO A 319 2.83 21.71 -1.32
CA PRO A 319 3.99 22.25 -0.66
C PRO A 319 4.27 21.49 0.64
N GLY A 320 5.52 21.12 0.86
CA GLY A 320 5.94 20.45 2.10
C GLY A 320 5.77 18.92 2.12
N VAL A 321 4.97 18.30 1.25
CA VAL A 321 4.87 16.84 1.17
C VAL A 321 6.19 16.27 0.65
N PRO A 322 6.80 15.29 1.35
CA PRO A 322 8.04 14.67 0.91
C PRO A 322 7.91 13.99 -0.46
N ILE A 323 9.00 14.04 -1.24
CA ILE A 323 9.09 13.37 -2.54
C ILE A 323 10.36 12.52 -2.57
N VAL A 324 10.21 11.23 -2.85
CA VAL A 324 11.31 10.31 -3.13
C VAL A 324 11.52 10.27 -4.65
N MET A 325 12.71 10.60 -5.10
CA MET A 325 13.15 10.56 -6.49
C MET A 325 14.01 9.32 -6.68
N ALA A 326 13.50 8.30 -7.36
CA ALA A 326 14.18 7.01 -7.50
C ALA A 326 14.86 6.86 -8.84
N GLU A 327 16.14 6.42 -8.83
CA GLU A 327 16.83 5.92 -10.02
C GLU A 327 16.12 4.65 -10.54
N GLN A 328 16.41 4.28 -11.80
CA GLN A 328 15.92 3.00 -12.29
C GLN A 328 16.69 1.85 -11.63
N CYS A 329 15.98 0.83 -11.20
CA CYS A 329 16.58 -0.41 -10.70
C CYS A 329 17.08 -1.29 -11.85
N ASP A 330 18.08 -0.83 -12.62
CA ASP A 330 18.58 -1.56 -13.76
C ASP A 330 19.82 -2.39 -13.38
N VAL A 331 19.69 -3.68 -13.53
CA VAL A 331 20.77 -4.64 -13.26
C VAL A 331 21.84 -4.69 -14.35
N TYR A 332 21.53 -4.21 -15.57
CA TYR A 332 22.47 -4.25 -16.70
C TYR A 332 23.44 -3.06 -16.76
N CYS A 333 23.13 -1.95 -16.09
CA CYS A 333 23.99 -0.80 -16.08
C CYS A 333 24.97 -0.88 -14.91
N GLY A 334 26.20 -1.33 -15.17
CA GLY A 334 27.29 -1.40 -14.20
C GLY A 334 27.76 -0.04 -13.64
N GLY A 335 27.07 1.05 -13.96
CA GLY A 335 27.34 2.42 -13.52
C GLY A 335 26.15 3.34 -13.82
N PRO A 336 26.24 4.64 -13.51
CA PRO A 336 25.18 5.60 -13.81
C PRO A 336 24.89 5.66 -15.30
N CYS A 337 23.64 5.47 -15.70
CA CYS A 337 23.21 5.73 -17.08
C CYS A 337 22.82 7.22 -17.26
N ALA A 338 22.62 7.66 -18.51
CA ALA A 338 22.29 9.05 -18.81
C ALA A 338 21.05 9.55 -18.03
N LYS A 339 20.08 8.68 -17.77
CA LYS A 339 18.87 9.01 -16.99
C LYS A 339 19.18 9.22 -15.50
N ASP A 340 20.07 8.40 -14.91
CA ASP A 340 20.49 8.56 -13.51
C ASP A 340 21.28 9.86 -13.34
N VAL A 341 22.18 10.17 -14.29
CA VAL A 341 22.93 11.44 -14.30
C VAL A 341 21.97 12.63 -14.37
N TYR A 342 21.00 12.59 -15.28
CA TYR A 342 19.98 13.63 -15.39
C TYR A 342 19.15 13.76 -14.12
N LEU A 343 18.64 12.63 -13.55
CA LEU A 343 17.86 12.66 -12.33
C LEU A 343 18.64 13.33 -11.19
N ARG A 344 19.92 12.97 -11.04
CA ARG A 344 20.79 13.55 -10.03
C ARG A 344 20.96 15.05 -10.23
N SER A 345 21.16 15.49 -11.47
CA SER A 345 21.28 16.92 -11.77
C SER A 345 20.01 17.71 -11.44
N VAL A 346 18.83 17.13 -11.71
CA VAL A 346 17.54 17.73 -11.31
C VAL A 346 17.42 17.79 -9.79
N TYR A 347 17.76 16.70 -9.08
CA TYR A 347 17.73 16.68 -7.63
C TYR A 347 18.64 17.77 -7.02
N GLU A 348 19.90 17.85 -7.46
CA GLU A 348 20.88 18.82 -6.97
C GLU A 348 20.45 20.26 -7.27
N LYS A 349 19.89 20.51 -8.46
CA LYS A 349 19.29 21.80 -8.84
C LYS A 349 18.17 22.19 -7.88
N LEU A 350 17.21 21.31 -7.63
CA LEU A 350 16.08 21.59 -6.73
C LEU A 350 16.55 21.85 -5.30
N VAL A 351 17.55 21.09 -4.81
CA VAL A 351 18.16 21.32 -3.50
C VAL A 351 18.85 22.68 -3.44
N SER A 352 19.59 23.07 -4.50
CA SER A 352 20.26 24.39 -4.58
C SER A 352 19.27 25.55 -4.63
N GLU A 353 18.06 25.33 -5.18
CA GLU A 353 16.93 26.25 -5.14
C GLU A 353 16.25 26.33 -3.75
N GLY A 354 16.75 25.59 -2.77
CA GLY A 354 16.25 25.60 -1.39
C GLY A 354 15.08 24.64 -1.11
N TRP A 355 14.79 23.72 -2.03
CA TRP A 355 13.74 22.72 -1.79
C TRP A 355 14.11 21.82 -0.61
N LYS A 356 13.14 21.58 0.25
CA LYS A 356 13.22 20.66 1.40
C LYS A 356 12.37 19.42 1.13
N ASN A 357 12.53 18.40 1.97
CA ASN A 357 11.76 17.18 1.92
C ASN A 357 11.87 16.47 0.55
N LEU A 358 13.10 16.40 0.02
CA LEU A 358 13.47 15.57 -1.12
C LEU A 358 14.39 14.45 -0.63
N VAL A 359 14.11 13.22 -1.06
CA VAL A 359 14.95 12.05 -0.81
C VAL A 359 15.38 11.48 -2.15
N TYR A 360 16.69 11.29 -2.33
CA TYR A 360 17.25 10.64 -3.52
C TYR A 360 17.51 9.17 -3.24
N LEU A 361 16.87 8.28 -4.01
CA LEU A 361 17.05 6.84 -3.90
C LEU A 361 17.90 6.33 -5.06
N SER A 362 19.17 6.01 -4.74
CA SER A 362 20.13 5.46 -5.69
C SER A 362 19.89 3.96 -5.93
N LYS A 363 20.13 3.50 -7.16
CA LYS A 363 19.95 2.11 -7.60
C LYS A 363 20.84 1.10 -6.91
N ASP A 364 22.01 1.51 -6.43
CA ASP A 364 22.93 0.67 -5.66
C ASP A 364 22.34 0.15 -4.35
N LYS A 365 21.23 0.73 -3.88
CA LYS A 365 20.47 0.27 -2.72
C LYS A 365 19.32 -0.69 -3.07
N MET A 366 19.01 -0.89 -4.36
CA MET A 366 17.76 -1.53 -4.80
C MET A 366 17.87 -3.04 -5.00
N TYR A 367 18.90 -3.53 -5.66
CA TYR A 367 19.09 -4.96 -5.93
C TYR A 367 20.33 -5.53 -5.23
N ALA A 368 20.29 -6.85 -4.96
CA ALA A 368 21.50 -7.60 -4.73
C ALA A 368 22.30 -7.70 -6.05
N ASN A 369 23.63 -7.66 -5.95
CA ASN A 369 24.53 -7.62 -7.11
C ASN A 369 24.63 -8.95 -7.89
N ASP A 370 23.79 -9.94 -7.60
CA ASP A 370 23.83 -11.28 -8.18
C ASP A 370 22.91 -11.47 -9.40
N LEU A 371 22.11 -10.45 -9.75
CA LEU A 371 21.15 -10.45 -10.85
C LEU A 371 20.01 -11.49 -10.72
N GLU A 372 19.99 -12.29 -9.67
CA GLU A 372 18.98 -13.33 -9.42
C GLU A 372 17.61 -12.74 -9.03
N GLY A 373 17.57 -11.46 -8.73
CA GLY A 373 16.34 -10.73 -8.34
C GLY A 373 15.36 -10.47 -9.47
N THR A 374 15.59 -10.93 -10.71
CA THR A 374 14.74 -10.63 -11.86
C THR A 374 14.31 -11.87 -12.64
N VAL A 375 13.25 -11.75 -13.45
CA VAL A 375 12.79 -12.83 -14.36
C VAL A 375 13.31 -12.65 -15.78
N ASP A 376 13.68 -11.43 -16.18
CA ASP A 376 14.07 -11.05 -17.55
C ASP A 376 15.19 -10.01 -17.60
N GLY A 377 15.86 -9.79 -16.47
CA GLY A 377 16.91 -8.77 -16.31
C GLY A 377 16.37 -7.38 -15.98
N VAL A 378 15.05 -7.17 -15.95
CA VAL A 378 14.39 -5.89 -15.65
C VAL A 378 13.33 -6.05 -14.55
N HIS A 379 12.38 -6.98 -14.76
CA HIS A 379 11.25 -7.15 -13.86
C HIS A 379 11.61 -8.04 -12.67
N PRO A 380 11.36 -7.57 -11.44
CA PRO A 380 11.75 -8.31 -10.25
C PRO A 380 10.88 -9.56 -10.04
N ASN A 381 11.51 -10.66 -9.70
CA ASN A 381 10.86 -11.79 -9.06
C ASN A 381 10.58 -11.49 -7.57
N ASP A 382 10.05 -12.44 -6.79
CA ASP A 382 9.75 -12.21 -5.37
C ASP A 382 10.98 -11.79 -4.54
N TYR A 383 12.17 -12.33 -4.86
CA TYR A 383 13.42 -11.94 -4.20
C TYR A 383 13.79 -10.48 -4.53
N GLY A 384 13.70 -10.08 -5.79
CA GLY A 384 13.90 -8.70 -6.21
C GLY A 384 12.87 -7.75 -5.61
N MET A 385 11.60 -8.16 -5.53
CA MET A 385 10.55 -7.37 -4.87
C MET A 385 10.87 -7.13 -3.38
N MET A 386 11.37 -8.13 -2.67
CA MET A 386 11.83 -7.99 -1.28
C MET A 386 13.01 -7.04 -1.18
N SER A 387 13.96 -7.08 -2.11
CA SER A 387 15.11 -6.17 -2.16
C SER A 387 14.68 -4.73 -2.41
N LEU A 388 13.82 -4.51 -3.41
CA LEU A 388 13.24 -3.18 -3.67
C LEU A 388 12.47 -2.65 -2.46
N ALA A 389 11.67 -3.49 -1.81
CA ALA A 389 10.92 -3.07 -0.63
C ALA A 389 11.82 -2.56 0.50
N ARG A 390 13.02 -3.12 0.69
CA ARG A 390 14.01 -2.60 1.65
C ARG A 390 14.47 -1.19 1.29
N ALA A 391 14.86 -1.00 0.04
CA ALA A 391 15.39 0.26 -0.45
C ALA A 391 14.32 1.37 -0.40
N TYR A 392 13.15 1.10 -0.99
CA TYR A 392 12.03 2.06 -0.99
C TYR A 392 11.48 2.28 0.42
N GLY A 393 11.39 1.22 1.24
CA GLY A 393 10.94 1.33 2.63
C GLY A 393 11.85 2.22 3.47
N ALA A 394 13.17 2.12 3.31
CA ALA A 394 14.13 2.99 3.98
C ALA A 394 13.98 4.46 3.53
N ALA A 395 13.86 4.71 2.21
CA ALA A 395 13.68 6.04 1.67
C ALA A 395 12.34 6.68 2.10
N VAL A 396 11.26 5.89 2.13
CA VAL A 396 9.96 6.35 2.63
C VAL A 396 10.02 6.67 4.11
N ALA A 397 10.59 5.78 4.94
CA ALA A 397 10.72 6.01 6.38
C ALA A 397 11.52 7.29 6.67
N GLU A 398 12.61 7.54 5.93
CA GLU A 398 13.37 8.79 5.98
C GLU A 398 12.49 9.98 5.62
N ALA A 399 11.80 9.91 4.47
CA ALA A 399 10.97 10.99 3.94
C ALA A 399 9.87 11.43 4.90
N ILE A 400 9.17 10.48 5.54
CA ILE A 400 8.06 10.79 6.46
C ILE A 400 8.49 10.94 7.93
N GLY A 401 9.80 10.87 8.21
CA GLY A 401 10.34 10.97 9.57
C GLY A 401 9.88 9.86 10.50
N LEU A 402 9.63 8.66 9.96
CA LEU A 402 9.19 7.52 10.75
C LEU A 402 10.34 7.05 11.65
N LYS A 403 10.22 7.32 12.94
CA LYS A 403 11.20 6.84 13.92
C LYS A 403 11.06 5.33 14.07
N THR A 404 12.03 4.60 13.59
CA THR A 404 12.19 3.19 13.89
C THR A 404 12.60 3.08 15.37
N GLY A 405 11.75 2.44 16.20
CA GLY A 405 11.89 2.47 17.66
C GLY A 405 13.28 2.11 18.16
N ASN A 406 13.74 2.81 19.17
CA ASN A 406 14.95 2.63 19.99
C ASN A 406 16.31 2.62 19.26
N GLY A 407 16.61 3.60 18.40
CA GLY A 407 17.99 3.80 17.91
C GLY A 407 18.55 2.63 17.07
N GLU A 408 17.94 1.48 17.09
CA GLU A 408 18.25 0.33 16.25
C GLU A 408 17.24 0.25 15.11
N ARG A 409 17.74 0.32 13.90
CA ARG A 409 16.99 0.27 12.64
C ARG A 409 16.11 -1.00 12.55
N ARG A 410 14.91 -0.97 13.13
CA ARG A 410 13.95 -2.10 13.05
C ARG A 410 13.63 -2.50 11.61
N VAL A 411 13.56 -1.50 10.72
CA VAL A 411 13.34 -1.73 9.28
C VAL A 411 14.50 -2.56 8.68
N VAL A 412 15.75 -2.30 9.10
CA VAL A 412 16.91 -3.02 8.57
C VAL A 412 17.06 -4.40 9.21
N LYS A 413 16.73 -4.58 10.49
CA LYS A 413 16.80 -5.92 11.13
C LYS A 413 15.74 -6.88 10.58
N ASN A 414 14.55 -6.42 10.25
CA ASN A 414 13.52 -7.29 9.63
C ASN A 414 13.84 -7.65 8.17
N PHE A 415 14.70 -6.88 7.51
CA PHE A 415 15.20 -7.14 6.15
C PHE A 415 16.60 -7.79 6.13
N ALA A 416 17.24 -8.00 7.26
CA ALA A 416 18.56 -8.63 7.30
C ALA A 416 18.47 -10.13 6.94
N TYR A 417 18.55 -10.41 5.66
CA TYR A 417 18.92 -11.72 5.11
C TYR A 417 20.45 -11.91 5.21
N GLY A 418 21.06 -11.52 6.33
CA GLY A 418 22.51 -11.57 6.50
C GLY A 418 23.01 -12.74 7.33
N GLU A 419 22.11 -13.42 8.04
CA GLU A 419 22.46 -14.55 8.92
C GLU A 419 21.37 -15.63 8.86
N MET A 420 21.04 -16.11 7.64
CA MET A 420 20.48 -17.46 7.54
C MET A 420 21.64 -18.43 7.43
N GLY A 421 22.10 -18.91 8.57
CA GLY A 421 22.75 -20.22 8.60
C GLY A 421 21.79 -21.21 7.94
N LEU A 422 22.27 -21.98 6.96
CA LEU A 422 21.51 -23.09 6.39
C LEU A 422 21.09 -24.02 7.53
N CYS A 423 19.82 -24.00 7.91
CA CYS A 423 19.23 -25.00 8.78
C CYS A 423 18.93 -26.23 7.93
N PHE A 424 19.80 -27.20 7.90
CA PHE A 424 19.45 -28.54 7.43
C PHE A 424 18.64 -29.22 8.54
N LEU A 425 17.37 -29.49 8.27
CA LEU A 425 16.61 -30.45 9.04
C LEU A 425 17.16 -31.85 8.73
N THR A 426 18.07 -32.34 9.56
CA THR A 426 18.33 -33.79 9.60
C THR A 426 17.16 -34.39 10.37
N GLY A 427 16.35 -35.17 9.70
CA GLY A 427 15.33 -35.99 10.34
C GLY A 427 15.94 -36.93 11.34
N ASP A 428 15.17 -37.28 12.39
CA ASP A 428 15.40 -38.23 13.47
C ASP A 428 15.97 -37.63 14.76
N GLY A 429 15.11 -37.05 15.56
CA GLY A 429 15.37 -36.69 16.94
C GLY A 429 14.14 -36.07 17.59
N GLU A 430 13.57 -36.75 18.56
CA GLU A 430 12.33 -36.39 19.28
C GLU A 430 12.46 -35.14 20.17
N ASP A 431 13.57 -34.41 20.15
CA ASP A 431 13.77 -33.20 20.93
C ASP A 431 14.23 -32.07 20.03
N GLY A 432 13.37 -31.11 19.79
CA GLY A 432 13.57 -29.92 18.92
C GLY A 432 14.73 -28.99 19.31
N THR A 433 15.95 -29.53 19.40
CA THR A 433 17.15 -28.75 19.67
C THR A 433 17.78 -28.28 18.37
N ILE A 434 17.77 -27.00 18.13
CA ILE A 434 18.46 -26.33 17.00
C ILE A 434 19.94 -26.25 17.35
N LEU A 435 20.80 -27.02 16.68
CA LEU A 435 22.24 -26.86 16.75
C LEU A 435 22.67 -25.75 15.77
N SER A 436 23.15 -24.62 16.27
CA SER A 436 23.83 -23.61 15.48
C SER A 436 25.29 -24.01 15.32
N SER A 437 25.73 -24.29 14.09
CA SER A 437 27.16 -24.33 13.78
C SER A 437 27.56 -22.98 13.19
N THR A 438 28.33 -22.21 13.95
CA THR A 438 29.16 -21.11 13.43
C THR A 438 30.48 -21.68 12.93
N PRO A 439 31.07 -21.18 11.80
CA PRO A 439 32.39 -21.53 11.37
C PRO A 439 33.49 -20.95 12.27
#